data_78811ab485bbbd61d3b9c69a8853f6f1
#
_entry.id   78811ab485bbbd61d3b9c69a8853f6f1
#
_cell.length_a   1.000
_cell.length_b   1.000
_cell.length_c   1.000
_cell.angle_alpha   90.00
_cell.angle_beta   90.00
_cell.angle_gamma   90.00
#
_symmetry.space_group_name_H-M   'P 1'
#
loop_
_entity.id
_entity.type
_entity.pdbx_description
1 polymer ?
#
loop_
_entity_poly.entity_id
_entity_poly.type
_entity_poly.pdbx_seq_one_letter_code
_entity_poly.pdbx_strand_id
1 'polypeptide(L)'
;SPRSIVGVDASVKRLGNYRILREVGRGGMGVVYEALQETLDRRVALKVLPPHAMLDAQFVSRFRIEAQAAARLQHPNIVPVIGLGEDRGIHYYTMRFIEGEGLDRLLDRTRAFLDGDSVPGNGAVTSPLLATELPDRLPGSGVSSGSEPSVVSGVSDAPERAARVDRKTYFRNVARIGLQAADALAYAHAQGVLHRDVKPSNLILDDGGRIWIADFGLCRDETAEGLTQAGDLVGTLHYLAPECFRGVHDVRSDVYGLGLTLYELLTARPARDGSTRAALARQIAEESPPRIRSQTADVPRDLATIVEKATATNPMRRYATADSMAKDLRAFLEGRPISARTPSLGYLLAASVRRHKALAATLITALLAVILLTVLYVHDVK
;
A
#
# COMPACT_ATOMS: atom_id res chain seq x y z
N SER A 1 32.85 6.01 -18.50
CA SER A 1 32.78 4.65 -19.08
C SER A 1 31.43 4.07 -18.75
N PRO A 2 30.61 3.64 -19.73
CA PRO A 2 29.34 3.02 -19.45
C PRO A 2 29.57 1.64 -18.85
N ARG A 3 29.03 1.39 -17.64
CA ARG A 3 29.05 0.09 -17.00
C ARG A 3 28.19 -0.88 -17.84
N SER A 4 28.82 -1.96 -18.30
CA SER A 4 28.20 -3.07 -19.01
C SER A 4 27.08 -3.66 -18.15
N ILE A 5 25.86 -3.59 -18.65
CA ILE A 5 24.66 -4.06 -17.99
C ILE A 5 24.50 -5.53 -18.37
N VAL A 6 24.67 -6.43 -17.39
CA VAL A 6 24.27 -7.84 -17.48
C VAL A 6 22.74 -7.88 -17.37
N GLY A 7 22.07 -7.83 -18.49
CA GLY A 7 20.62 -7.90 -18.66
C GLY A 7 20.34 -8.17 -20.12
N VAL A 8 19.15 -8.61 -20.48
CA VAL A 8 18.75 -8.71 -21.89
C VAL A 8 19.40 -7.57 -22.66
N ASP A 9 20.25 -7.93 -23.63
CA ASP A 9 21.11 -7.00 -24.35
C ASP A 9 20.31 -5.72 -24.71
N ALA A 10 20.89 -4.53 -24.48
CA ALA A 10 20.24 -3.25 -24.81
C ALA A 10 19.81 -3.13 -26.28
N SER A 11 20.15 -4.14 -27.11
CA SER A 11 19.74 -4.33 -28.50
C SER A 11 18.33 -4.93 -28.68
N VAL A 12 17.70 -5.53 -27.66
CA VAL A 12 16.37 -6.15 -27.80
C VAL A 12 15.29 -5.08 -27.79
N LYS A 13 15.06 -4.50 -28.97
CA LYS A 13 14.00 -3.49 -29.16
C LYS A 13 12.60 -4.11 -29.27
N ARG A 14 12.50 -5.44 -29.42
CA ARG A 14 11.25 -6.15 -29.69
C ARG A 14 11.29 -7.56 -29.11
N LEU A 15 10.18 -7.97 -28.48
CA LEU A 15 9.99 -9.32 -27.95
C LEU A 15 8.59 -9.81 -28.36
N GLY A 16 8.51 -10.79 -29.25
CA GLY A 16 7.26 -11.18 -29.88
C GLY A 16 6.55 -9.98 -30.55
N ASN A 17 5.29 -9.77 -30.21
CA ASN A 17 4.47 -8.66 -30.69
C ASN A 17 4.59 -7.37 -29.86
N TYR A 18 5.61 -7.29 -28.99
CA TYR A 18 5.78 -6.17 -28.08
C TYR A 18 7.04 -5.39 -28.42
N ARG A 19 6.88 -4.11 -28.72
CA ARG A 19 7.98 -3.16 -28.88
C ARG A 19 8.33 -2.53 -27.53
N ILE A 20 9.55 -2.76 -27.07
CA ILE A 20 10.04 -2.23 -25.79
C ILE A 20 10.24 -0.72 -25.91
N LEU A 21 9.69 0.03 -24.99
CA LEU A 21 9.80 1.49 -24.92
C LEU A 21 10.88 1.93 -23.94
N ARG A 22 10.79 1.45 -22.69
CA ARG A 22 11.77 1.72 -21.63
C ARG A 22 11.69 0.69 -20.52
N GLU A 23 12.75 0.59 -19.72
CA GLU A 23 12.75 -0.14 -18.46
C GLU A 23 11.98 0.67 -17.40
N VAL A 24 11.09 0.01 -16.66
CA VAL A 24 10.28 0.61 -15.60
C VAL A 24 10.77 0.19 -14.23
N GLY A 25 11.23 -1.06 -14.11
CA GLY A 25 11.73 -1.61 -12.87
C GLY A 25 12.57 -2.86 -13.09
N ARG A 26 13.47 -3.12 -12.15
CA ARG A 26 14.35 -4.29 -12.14
C ARG A 26 14.38 -4.89 -10.76
N GLY A 27 14.31 -6.21 -10.65
CA GLY A 27 14.41 -6.93 -9.39
C GLY A 27 14.93 -8.35 -9.59
N GLY A 28 15.13 -9.09 -8.51
CA GLY A 28 15.67 -10.45 -8.54
C GLY A 28 14.86 -11.44 -9.39
N MET A 29 13.58 -11.17 -9.63
CA MET A 29 12.67 -12.00 -10.42
C MET A 29 12.55 -11.56 -11.88
N GLY A 30 13.29 -10.56 -12.32
CA GLY A 30 13.27 -10.10 -13.70
C GLY A 30 13.26 -8.60 -13.87
N VAL A 31 13.06 -8.22 -15.11
CA VAL A 31 12.99 -6.82 -15.52
C VAL A 31 11.61 -6.53 -16.06
N VAL A 32 11.03 -5.43 -15.63
CA VAL A 32 9.75 -4.94 -16.12
C VAL A 32 10.00 -3.80 -17.09
N TYR A 33 9.45 -3.94 -18.29
CA TYR A 33 9.50 -2.92 -19.34
C TYR A 33 8.12 -2.36 -19.60
N GLU A 34 8.07 -1.08 -19.90
CA GLU A 34 6.95 -0.51 -20.63
C GLU A 34 7.10 -0.90 -22.10
N ALA A 35 6.06 -1.48 -22.69
CA ALA A 35 6.07 -1.91 -24.07
C ALA A 35 4.76 -1.56 -24.78
N LEU A 36 4.81 -1.42 -26.11
CA LEU A 36 3.65 -1.28 -26.98
C LEU A 36 3.32 -2.64 -27.56
N GLN A 37 2.11 -3.14 -27.30
CA GLN A 37 1.56 -4.29 -27.99
C GLN A 37 1.11 -3.84 -29.39
N GLU A 38 1.92 -4.11 -30.42
CA GLU A 38 1.71 -3.56 -31.77
C GLU A 38 0.42 -4.05 -32.43
N THR A 39 -0.04 -5.26 -32.10
CA THR A 39 -1.28 -5.83 -32.66
C THR A 39 -2.56 -5.14 -32.19
N LEU A 40 -2.54 -4.51 -31.00
CA LEU A 40 -3.70 -3.86 -30.38
C LEU A 40 -3.46 -2.38 -30.10
N ASP A 41 -2.31 -1.85 -30.51
CA ASP A 41 -1.85 -0.47 -30.28
C ASP A 41 -2.08 0.03 -28.85
N ARG A 42 -1.67 -0.77 -27.86
CA ARG A 42 -1.84 -0.44 -26.44
C ARG A 42 -0.57 -0.61 -25.65
N ARG A 43 -0.40 0.23 -24.64
CA ARG A 43 0.70 0.12 -23.67
C ARG A 43 0.45 -1.03 -22.70
N VAL A 44 1.50 -1.81 -22.43
CA VAL A 44 1.51 -2.92 -21.49
C VAL A 44 2.77 -2.88 -20.64
N ALA A 45 2.73 -3.46 -19.45
CA ALA A 45 3.93 -3.79 -18.70
C ALA A 45 4.34 -5.22 -19.08
N LEU A 46 5.60 -5.38 -19.48
CA LEU A 46 6.20 -6.63 -19.93
C LEU A 46 7.24 -7.07 -18.91
N LYS A 47 6.95 -8.12 -18.13
CA LYS A 47 7.91 -8.69 -17.18
C LYS A 47 8.66 -9.84 -17.84
N VAL A 48 9.99 -9.73 -17.87
CA VAL A 48 10.89 -10.66 -18.54
C VAL A 48 11.70 -11.39 -17.49
N LEU A 49 11.76 -12.72 -17.61
CA LEU A 49 12.60 -13.57 -16.74
C LEU A 49 14.08 -13.25 -16.99
N PRO A 50 14.92 -13.14 -15.95
CA PRO A 50 16.34 -12.82 -16.15
C PRO A 50 17.09 -13.99 -16.81
N PRO A 51 18.15 -13.72 -17.60
CA PRO A 51 18.84 -14.73 -18.40
C PRO A 51 19.37 -15.92 -17.57
N HIS A 52 19.90 -15.68 -16.38
CA HIS A 52 20.40 -16.74 -15.50
C HIS A 52 19.29 -17.69 -15.01
N ALA A 53 18.07 -17.18 -14.83
CA ALA A 53 16.94 -17.99 -14.41
C ALA A 53 16.29 -18.77 -15.56
N MET A 54 16.55 -18.39 -16.82
CA MET A 54 16.06 -19.12 -18.00
C MET A 54 16.73 -20.48 -18.18
N LEU A 55 17.93 -20.67 -17.60
CA LEU A 55 18.66 -21.93 -17.64
C LEU A 55 18.13 -22.97 -16.65
N ASP A 56 17.32 -22.56 -15.69
CA ASP A 56 16.72 -23.44 -14.69
C ASP A 56 15.23 -23.68 -14.98
N ALA A 57 14.91 -24.91 -15.36
CA ALA A 57 13.54 -25.32 -15.68
C ALA A 57 12.55 -25.11 -14.52
N GLN A 58 13.03 -25.15 -13.27
CA GLN A 58 12.18 -24.90 -12.10
C GLN A 58 11.80 -23.43 -12.03
N PHE A 59 12.73 -22.50 -12.29
CA PHE A 59 12.43 -21.07 -12.35
C PHE A 59 11.42 -20.73 -13.45
N VAL A 60 11.63 -21.30 -14.65
CA VAL A 60 10.68 -21.11 -15.77
C VAL A 60 9.30 -21.65 -15.42
N SER A 61 9.23 -22.84 -14.82
CA SER A 61 7.96 -23.45 -14.40
C SER A 61 7.23 -22.57 -13.37
N ARG A 62 7.92 -22.10 -12.34
CA ARG A 62 7.38 -21.21 -11.30
C ARG A 62 6.88 -19.90 -11.89
N PHE A 63 7.67 -19.27 -12.76
CA PHE A 63 7.27 -18.03 -13.45
C PHE A 63 5.97 -18.20 -14.24
N ARG A 64 5.79 -19.35 -14.92
CA ARG A 64 4.55 -19.67 -15.62
C ARG A 64 3.37 -19.87 -14.66
N ILE A 65 3.58 -20.58 -13.55
CA ILE A 65 2.55 -20.83 -12.52
C ILE A 65 2.11 -19.49 -11.90
N GLU A 66 3.08 -18.58 -11.60
CA GLU A 66 2.79 -17.24 -11.09
C GLU A 66 1.89 -16.46 -12.04
N ALA A 67 2.29 -16.36 -13.30
CA ALA A 67 1.51 -15.66 -14.31
C ALA A 67 0.10 -16.25 -14.47
N GLN A 68 -0.04 -17.59 -14.45
CA GLN A 68 -1.34 -18.27 -14.55
C GLN A 68 -2.21 -18.05 -13.32
N ALA A 69 -1.66 -18.03 -12.12
CA ALA A 69 -2.42 -17.76 -10.89
C ALA A 69 -2.87 -16.30 -10.85
N ALA A 70 -1.98 -15.35 -11.17
CA ALA A 70 -2.31 -13.93 -11.25
C ALA A 70 -3.36 -13.64 -12.35
N ALA A 71 -3.33 -14.35 -13.47
CA ALA A 71 -4.29 -14.20 -14.56
C ALA A 71 -5.74 -14.58 -14.18
N ARG A 72 -5.93 -15.38 -13.12
CA ARG A 72 -7.26 -15.73 -12.61
C ARG A 72 -7.86 -14.66 -11.73
N LEU A 73 -7.04 -13.72 -11.24
CA LEU A 73 -7.47 -12.68 -10.32
C LEU A 73 -8.09 -11.51 -11.10
N GLN A 74 -9.37 -11.25 -10.85
CA GLN A 74 -10.10 -10.12 -11.43
C GLN A 74 -10.62 -9.22 -10.31
N HIS A 75 -9.84 -8.19 -9.98
CA HIS A 75 -10.18 -7.25 -8.92
C HIS A 75 -9.73 -5.83 -9.30
N PRO A 76 -10.49 -4.78 -8.95
CA PRO A 76 -10.16 -3.40 -9.33
C PRO A 76 -8.81 -2.89 -8.80
N ASN A 77 -8.26 -3.54 -7.78
CA ASN A 77 -7.00 -3.19 -7.14
C ASN A 77 -5.89 -4.23 -7.38
N ILE A 78 -6.04 -5.14 -8.34
CA ILE A 78 -5.02 -6.10 -8.75
C ILE A 78 -4.65 -5.83 -10.20
N VAL A 79 -3.36 -5.75 -10.51
CA VAL A 79 -2.89 -5.57 -11.88
C VAL A 79 -3.23 -6.82 -12.70
N PRO A 80 -4.10 -6.72 -13.72
CA PRO A 80 -4.50 -7.88 -14.50
C PRO A 80 -3.36 -8.36 -15.40
N VAL A 81 -3.06 -9.66 -15.35
CA VAL A 81 -2.19 -10.33 -16.31
C VAL A 81 -2.96 -10.56 -17.61
N ILE A 82 -2.36 -10.17 -18.73
CA ILE A 82 -2.99 -10.16 -20.05
C ILE A 82 -2.57 -11.38 -20.87
N GLY A 83 -1.30 -11.78 -20.75
CA GLY A 83 -0.76 -12.87 -21.55
C GLY A 83 0.58 -13.38 -21.04
N LEU A 84 0.91 -14.61 -21.44
CA LEU A 84 2.17 -15.28 -21.20
C LEU A 84 2.78 -15.66 -22.54
N GLY A 85 4.07 -15.50 -22.70
CA GLY A 85 4.75 -15.79 -23.96
C GLY A 85 6.21 -16.19 -23.79
N GLU A 86 6.75 -16.66 -24.92
CA GLU A 86 8.15 -16.97 -25.10
C GLU A 86 8.58 -16.53 -26.50
N ASP A 87 9.71 -15.86 -26.60
CA ASP A 87 10.32 -15.51 -27.89
C ASP A 87 11.83 -15.71 -27.79
N ARG A 88 12.41 -16.51 -28.70
CA ARG A 88 13.85 -16.83 -28.75
C ARG A 88 14.42 -17.33 -27.42
N GLY A 89 13.64 -18.15 -26.69
CA GLY A 89 14.03 -18.68 -25.37
C GLY A 89 13.88 -17.67 -24.22
N ILE A 90 13.37 -16.47 -24.48
CA ILE A 90 13.10 -15.46 -23.48
C ILE A 90 11.65 -15.60 -23.01
N HIS A 91 11.46 -15.99 -21.76
CA HIS A 91 10.13 -16.08 -21.15
C HIS A 91 9.67 -14.74 -20.61
N TYR A 92 8.42 -14.40 -20.86
CA TYR A 92 7.82 -13.17 -20.38
C TYR A 92 6.33 -13.34 -20.14
N TYR A 93 5.76 -12.47 -19.31
CA TYR A 93 4.33 -12.23 -19.28
C TYR A 93 4.00 -10.74 -19.39
N THR A 94 2.81 -10.47 -19.87
CA THR A 94 2.31 -9.10 -20.02
C THR A 94 1.17 -8.84 -19.06
N MET A 95 1.15 -7.65 -18.54
CA MET A 95 0.11 -7.15 -17.66
C MET A 95 -0.28 -5.73 -18.04
N ARG A 96 -1.40 -5.25 -17.53
CA ARG A 96 -1.83 -3.88 -17.72
C ARG A 96 -0.74 -2.92 -17.26
N PHE A 97 -0.38 -1.95 -18.11
CA PHE A 97 0.47 -0.84 -17.69
C PHE A 97 -0.37 0.12 -16.83
N ILE A 98 0.07 0.38 -15.61
CA ILE A 98 -0.57 1.31 -14.70
C ILE A 98 0.17 2.64 -14.77
N GLU A 99 -0.54 3.70 -15.16
CA GLU A 99 -0.04 5.06 -15.07
C GLU A 99 -0.13 5.49 -13.60
N GLY A 100 1.01 5.50 -12.94
CA GLY A 100 1.10 5.73 -11.50
C GLY A 100 2.51 5.53 -10.99
N GLU A 101 2.66 5.59 -9.69
CA GLU A 101 3.95 5.48 -9.02
C GLU A 101 3.91 4.46 -7.88
N GLY A 102 5.00 3.69 -7.72
CA GLY A 102 5.16 2.78 -6.59
C GLY A 102 5.23 3.54 -5.27
N LEU A 103 4.66 2.95 -4.22
CA LEU A 103 4.68 3.58 -2.88
C LEU A 103 6.08 3.77 -2.31
N ASP A 104 7.07 3.00 -2.77
CA ASP A 104 8.49 3.18 -2.43
C ASP A 104 9.01 4.56 -2.84
N ARG A 105 8.75 4.97 -4.08
CA ARG A 105 9.13 6.29 -4.59
C ARG A 105 8.36 7.42 -3.90
N LEU A 106 7.08 7.18 -3.61
CA LEU A 106 6.27 8.11 -2.84
C LEU A 106 6.80 8.28 -1.41
N LEU A 107 7.26 7.20 -0.78
CA LEU A 107 7.90 7.23 0.54
C LEU A 107 9.16 8.09 0.55
N ASP A 108 10.04 7.96 -0.45
CA ASP A 108 11.28 8.74 -0.53
C ASP A 108 10.99 10.25 -0.58
N ARG A 109 9.97 10.66 -1.34
CA ARG A 109 9.53 12.06 -1.37
C ARG A 109 8.86 12.50 -0.06
N THR A 110 8.11 11.62 0.57
CA THR A 110 7.42 11.91 1.84
C THR A 110 8.41 12.05 2.99
N ARG A 111 9.51 11.29 3.00
CA ARG A 111 10.60 11.43 3.98
C ARG A 111 11.19 12.83 3.97
N ALA A 112 11.57 13.32 2.80
CA ALA A 112 12.11 14.69 2.65
C ALA A 112 11.15 15.77 3.20
N PHE A 113 9.84 15.54 3.05
CA PHE A 113 8.81 16.44 3.58
C PHE A 113 8.63 16.35 5.10
N LEU A 114 8.62 15.14 5.67
CA LEU A 114 8.40 14.92 7.10
C LEU A 114 9.60 15.28 7.95
N ASP A 115 10.82 15.16 7.41
CA ASP A 115 12.08 15.54 8.07
C ASP A 115 12.34 17.07 8.02
N GLY A 116 11.47 17.83 7.34
CA GLY A 116 11.56 19.30 7.27
C GLY A 116 12.67 19.81 6.32
N ASP A 117 13.25 18.94 5.52
CA ASP A 117 14.21 19.32 4.49
C ASP A 117 13.45 20.01 3.36
N SER A 118 13.75 21.29 3.15
CA SER A 118 13.29 22.04 1.98
C SER A 118 13.83 21.34 0.74
N VAL A 119 12.97 20.72 -0.04
CA VAL A 119 13.36 20.13 -1.34
C VAL A 119 13.91 21.27 -2.20
N PRO A 120 15.21 21.24 -2.57
CA PRO A 120 15.76 22.27 -3.45
C PRO A 120 15.23 22.03 -4.85
N GLY A 121 14.33 22.86 -5.30
CA GLY A 121 13.84 22.84 -6.67
C GLY A 121 12.44 23.45 -6.79
N ASN A 122 12.29 24.35 -7.71
CA ASN A 122 11.12 25.17 -8.05
C ASN A 122 9.95 24.32 -8.61
N GLY A 123 9.49 23.33 -7.85
CA GLY A 123 8.31 22.53 -8.16
C GLY A 123 7.61 22.19 -6.85
N ALA A 124 6.39 22.68 -6.66
CA ALA A 124 5.53 22.24 -5.57
C ALA A 124 5.54 20.72 -5.52
N VAL A 125 6.01 20.12 -4.42
CA VAL A 125 5.99 18.67 -4.20
C VAL A 125 4.52 18.28 -3.99
N THR A 126 3.81 18.10 -5.08
CA THR A 126 2.45 17.54 -5.09
C THR A 126 2.56 16.02 -5.10
N SER A 127 2.86 15.44 -3.93
CA SER A 127 2.60 14.02 -3.74
C SER A 127 1.08 13.83 -3.67
N PRO A 128 0.47 12.94 -4.45
CA PRO A 128 -0.97 12.65 -4.37
C PRO A 128 -1.42 12.29 -2.96
N LEU A 129 -0.52 11.69 -2.15
CA LEU A 129 -0.78 11.38 -0.75
C LEU A 129 -0.96 12.62 0.13
N LEU A 130 -0.38 13.75 -0.29
CA LEU A 130 -0.28 14.96 0.53
C LEU A 130 -1.29 16.03 0.10
N ALA A 131 -1.67 16.08 -1.17
CA ALA A 131 -2.36 17.23 -1.74
C ALA A 131 -3.89 17.14 -1.74
N THR A 132 -4.48 15.94 -1.81
CA THR A 132 -5.92 15.78 -2.00
C THR A 132 -6.43 14.54 -1.25
N GLU A 133 -7.65 14.58 -0.69
CA GLU A 133 -8.30 13.37 -0.19
C GLU A 133 -8.49 12.37 -1.33
N LEU A 134 -7.93 11.17 -1.17
CA LEU A 134 -8.20 10.07 -2.09
C LEU A 134 -9.69 9.71 -2.05
N PRO A 135 -10.31 9.33 -3.19
CA PRO A 135 -11.74 9.06 -3.24
C PRO A 135 -12.15 7.91 -2.32
N ASP A 136 -13.26 8.06 -1.61
CA ASP A 136 -13.81 7.05 -0.70
C ASP A 136 -14.48 5.88 -1.43
N ARG A 137 -14.81 6.02 -2.72
CA ARG A 137 -15.50 5.00 -3.53
C ARG A 137 -14.72 4.65 -4.77
N LEU A 138 -14.52 3.36 -4.97
CA LEU A 138 -14.12 2.81 -6.27
C LEU A 138 -15.24 3.10 -7.29
N PRO A 139 -14.96 3.63 -8.47
CA PRO A 139 -15.94 3.72 -9.55
C PRO A 139 -16.31 2.30 -9.99
N GLY A 140 -17.51 1.84 -9.63
CA GLY A 140 -17.97 0.49 -10.00
C GLY A 140 -19.26 0.03 -9.34
N SER A 141 -19.87 0.78 -8.43
CA SER A 141 -21.18 0.43 -7.88
C SER A 141 -22.11 1.64 -7.91
N GLY A 142 -22.90 1.77 -8.99
CA GLY A 142 -24.02 2.72 -9.01
C GLY A 142 -24.09 3.60 -10.26
N VAL A 143 -25.16 3.40 -10.96
CA VAL A 143 -25.76 4.12 -12.09
C VAL A 143 -25.42 5.61 -12.14
N SER A 144 -25.03 6.02 -13.33
CA SER A 144 -24.78 7.38 -13.79
C SER A 144 -25.93 8.35 -13.51
N SER A 145 -25.63 9.50 -12.92
CA SER A 145 -26.31 10.74 -13.25
C SER A 145 -25.22 11.80 -13.46
N GLY A 146 -25.16 12.31 -14.68
CA GLY A 146 -24.17 13.27 -15.13
C GLY A 146 -24.32 14.63 -14.43
N SER A 147 -23.18 15.17 -14.11
CA SER A 147 -22.94 16.59 -14.03
C SER A 147 -21.47 16.82 -14.31
N GLU A 148 -21.19 17.41 -15.47
CA GLU A 148 -19.86 17.90 -15.85
C GLU A 148 -19.40 18.97 -14.85
N PRO A 149 -18.11 18.98 -14.46
CA PRO A 149 -17.57 20.11 -13.70
C PRO A 149 -17.29 21.26 -14.67
N SER A 150 -18.00 22.37 -14.43
CA SER A 150 -17.75 23.65 -15.10
C SER A 150 -16.34 24.14 -14.83
N VAL A 151 -15.58 24.37 -15.89
CA VAL A 151 -14.31 25.07 -15.87
C VAL A 151 -14.58 26.54 -15.51
N VAL A 152 -14.26 26.94 -14.31
CA VAL A 152 -14.19 28.36 -13.93
C VAL A 152 -12.75 28.81 -14.06
N SER A 153 -12.46 29.49 -15.18
CA SER A 153 -11.26 30.28 -15.36
C SER A 153 -11.34 31.52 -14.44
N GLY A 154 -10.55 31.51 -13.39
CA GLY A 154 -10.32 32.64 -12.51
C GLY A 154 -8.86 32.75 -12.21
N VAL A 155 -8.12 33.52 -13.04
CA VAL A 155 -6.75 33.97 -12.72
C VAL A 155 -6.91 34.99 -11.58
N SER A 156 -6.39 34.67 -10.42
CA SER A 156 -6.16 35.60 -9.33
C SER A 156 -4.84 35.29 -8.66
N ASP A 157 -3.94 36.24 -8.77
CA ASP A 157 -2.66 36.32 -8.08
C ASP A 157 -2.82 36.16 -6.57
N ALA A 158 -2.30 35.08 -6.02
CA ALA A 158 -1.97 34.97 -4.61
C ALA A 158 -0.74 34.09 -4.45
N PRO A 159 0.42 34.71 -4.14
CA PRO A 159 1.61 33.93 -3.80
C PRO A 159 1.45 33.31 -2.41
N GLU A 160 1.98 32.11 -2.25
CA GLU A 160 2.38 31.52 -0.98
C GLU A 160 1.29 31.24 0.07
N ARG A 161 0.35 30.37 -0.24
CA ARG A 161 -0.03 29.34 0.73
C ARG A 161 0.61 28.05 0.27
N ALA A 162 1.86 27.83 0.64
CA ALA A 162 2.42 26.49 0.74
C ALA A 162 1.37 25.67 1.50
N ALA A 163 0.73 24.75 0.82
CA ALA A 163 -0.33 23.93 1.39
C ALA A 163 0.28 23.22 2.60
N ARG A 164 -0.04 23.68 3.81
CA ARG A 164 0.21 22.91 5.02
C ARG A 164 -0.51 21.60 4.78
N VAL A 165 0.25 20.58 4.44
CA VAL A 165 -0.29 19.24 4.31
C VAL A 165 -1.03 18.95 5.58
N ASP A 166 -2.34 18.81 5.49
CA ASP A 166 -3.13 18.43 6.64
C ASP A 166 -2.76 16.98 6.99
N ARG A 167 -1.94 16.82 8.04
CA ARG A 167 -1.51 15.51 8.55
C ARG A 167 -2.67 14.55 8.76
N LYS A 168 -3.84 15.08 9.08
CA LYS A 168 -5.05 14.29 9.24
C LYS A 168 -5.50 13.69 7.91
N THR A 169 -5.48 14.46 6.84
CA THR A 169 -5.78 13.98 5.48
C THR A 169 -4.74 12.94 5.06
N TYR A 170 -3.45 13.17 5.32
CA TYR A 170 -2.39 12.20 5.06
C TYR A 170 -2.66 10.83 5.73
N PHE A 171 -2.93 10.81 7.03
CA PHE A 171 -3.20 9.56 7.75
C PHE A 171 -4.48 8.87 7.26
N ARG A 172 -5.49 9.63 6.83
CA ARG A 172 -6.68 9.08 6.19
C ARG A 172 -6.36 8.45 4.84
N ASN A 173 -5.51 9.09 4.04
CA ASN A 173 -5.06 8.54 2.75
C ASN A 173 -4.25 7.25 2.94
N VAL A 174 -3.35 7.18 3.92
CA VAL A 174 -2.65 5.94 4.27
C VAL A 174 -3.64 4.83 4.66
N ALA A 175 -4.68 5.16 5.44
CA ALA A 175 -5.72 4.18 5.78
C ALA A 175 -6.55 3.73 4.55
N ARG A 176 -6.82 4.62 3.58
CA ARG A 176 -7.51 4.28 2.32
C ARG A 176 -6.67 3.36 1.45
N ILE A 177 -5.36 3.63 1.34
CA ILE A 177 -4.40 2.75 0.67
C ILE A 177 -4.42 1.37 1.31
N GLY A 178 -4.31 1.32 2.63
CA GLY A 178 -4.35 0.07 3.39
C GLY A 178 -5.68 -0.69 3.18
N LEU A 179 -6.81 0.01 3.15
CA LEU A 179 -8.12 -0.60 2.91
C LEU A 179 -8.21 -1.23 1.52
N GLN A 180 -7.81 -0.49 0.47
CA GLN A 180 -7.84 -1.00 -0.91
C GLN A 180 -6.93 -2.21 -1.07
N ALA A 181 -5.72 -2.17 -0.49
CA ALA A 181 -4.79 -3.28 -0.53
C ALA A 181 -5.29 -4.50 0.26
N ALA A 182 -5.88 -4.28 1.45
CA ALA A 182 -6.44 -5.36 2.26
C ALA A 182 -7.66 -6.03 1.60
N ASP A 183 -8.54 -5.27 0.95
CA ASP A 183 -9.67 -5.79 0.18
C ASP A 183 -9.18 -6.65 -1.01
N ALA A 184 -8.14 -6.21 -1.73
CA ALA A 184 -7.53 -6.95 -2.83
C ALA A 184 -6.85 -8.25 -2.36
N LEU A 185 -6.11 -8.20 -1.26
CA LEU A 185 -5.51 -9.40 -0.65
C LEU A 185 -6.57 -10.38 -0.17
N ALA A 186 -7.65 -9.88 0.46
CA ALA A 186 -8.76 -10.73 0.90
C ALA A 186 -9.41 -11.47 -0.28
N TYR A 187 -9.59 -10.79 -1.41
CA TYR A 187 -10.08 -11.40 -2.64
C TYR A 187 -9.12 -12.48 -3.17
N ALA A 188 -7.82 -12.19 -3.25
CA ALA A 188 -6.82 -13.16 -3.71
C ALA A 188 -6.77 -14.40 -2.80
N HIS A 189 -6.80 -14.20 -1.48
CA HIS A 189 -6.83 -15.26 -0.48
C HIS A 189 -8.07 -16.16 -0.63
N ALA A 190 -9.23 -15.56 -0.92
CA ALA A 190 -10.46 -16.33 -1.19
C ALA A 190 -10.36 -17.20 -2.46
N GLN A 191 -9.48 -16.83 -3.41
CA GLN A 191 -9.17 -17.64 -4.59
C GLN A 191 -8.00 -18.63 -4.35
N GLY A 192 -7.51 -18.74 -3.12
CA GLY A 192 -6.38 -19.60 -2.76
C GLY A 192 -5.02 -19.08 -3.18
N VAL A 193 -4.91 -17.79 -3.52
CA VAL A 193 -3.65 -17.15 -3.96
C VAL A 193 -3.10 -16.27 -2.86
N LEU A 194 -1.86 -16.55 -2.41
CA LEU A 194 -1.09 -15.70 -1.52
C LEU A 194 -0.21 -14.76 -2.33
N HIS A 195 0.01 -13.53 -1.82
CA HIS A 195 0.89 -12.58 -2.48
C HIS A 195 2.37 -12.86 -2.20
N ARG A 196 2.74 -13.18 -0.96
CA ARG A 196 4.08 -13.55 -0.47
C ARG A 196 5.16 -12.46 -0.55
N ASP A 197 4.88 -11.32 -1.19
CA ASP A 197 5.84 -10.21 -1.36
C ASP A 197 5.16 -8.83 -1.25
N VAL A 198 4.30 -8.65 -0.24
CA VAL A 198 3.62 -7.36 0.00
C VAL A 198 4.64 -6.35 0.54
N LYS A 199 4.93 -5.32 -0.27
CA LYS A 199 5.87 -4.24 0.04
C LYS A 199 5.53 -2.97 -0.76
N PRO A 200 6.07 -1.79 -0.41
CA PRO A 200 5.75 -0.53 -1.09
C PRO A 200 5.98 -0.56 -2.61
N SER A 201 7.05 -1.17 -3.10
CA SER A 201 7.35 -1.22 -4.54
C SER A 201 6.36 -2.05 -5.37
N ASN A 202 5.60 -2.95 -4.73
CA ASN A 202 4.58 -3.78 -5.38
C ASN A 202 3.16 -3.19 -5.24
N LEU A 203 3.04 -2.00 -4.65
CA LEU A 203 1.80 -1.23 -4.52
C LEU A 203 1.93 0.06 -5.33
N ILE A 204 1.20 0.15 -6.45
CA ILE A 204 1.25 1.29 -7.36
C ILE A 204 0.02 2.16 -7.10
N LEU A 205 0.23 3.44 -6.82
CA LEU A 205 -0.82 4.45 -6.70
C LEU A 205 -0.98 5.14 -8.06
N ASP A 206 -2.16 5.05 -8.67
CA ASP A 206 -2.48 5.77 -9.89
C ASP A 206 -2.91 7.23 -9.60
N ASP A 207 -2.99 8.05 -10.65
CA ASP A 207 -3.38 9.47 -10.55
C ASP A 207 -4.82 9.65 -10.03
N GLY A 208 -5.66 8.63 -10.16
CA GLY A 208 -7.03 8.60 -9.63
C GLY A 208 -7.11 8.23 -8.14
N GLY A 209 -5.99 7.98 -7.48
CA GLY A 209 -5.95 7.59 -6.07
C GLY A 209 -6.28 6.11 -5.81
N ARG A 210 -6.22 5.28 -6.84
CA ARG A 210 -6.43 3.84 -6.74
C ARG A 210 -5.11 3.12 -6.53
N ILE A 211 -5.10 2.17 -5.59
CA ILE A 211 -3.98 1.24 -5.41
C ILE A 211 -4.14 0.05 -6.35
N TRP A 212 -3.03 -0.33 -6.95
CA TRP A 212 -2.88 -1.53 -7.75
C TRP A 212 -1.81 -2.43 -7.14
N ILE A 213 -2.16 -3.67 -6.82
CA ILE A 213 -1.21 -4.68 -6.35
C ILE A 213 -0.62 -5.37 -7.58
N ALA A 214 0.69 -5.33 -7.70
CA ALA A 214 1.48 -5.98 -8.73
C ALA A 214 2.31 -7.12 -8.15
N ASP A 215 2.81 -7.99 -9.01
CA ASP A 215 3.83 -9.01 -8.68
C ASP A 215 3.46 -9.95 -7.52
N PHE A 216 2.43 -10.79 -7.74
CA PHE A 216 2.13 -11.91 -6.84
C PHE A 216 3.31 -12.90 -6.82
N GLY A 217 4.05 -12.93 -5.70
CA GLY A 217 5.34 -13.61 -5.53
C GLY A 217 5.25 -15.13 -5.32
N LEU A 218 4.56 -15.85 -6.20
CA LEU A 218 4.43 -17.32 -6.14
C LEU A 218 5.77 -18.06 -6.37
N CYS A 219 6.78 -17.36 -6.91
CA CYS A 219 8.09 -17.93 -7.25
C CYS A 219 9.14 -17.85 -6.13
N ARG A 220 8.79 -17.40 -4.92
CA ARG A 220 9.75 -17.42 -3.83
C ARG A 220 9.99 -18.84 -3.36
N ASP A 221 11.25 -19.28 -3.42
CA ASP A 221 11.68 -20.55 -2.85
C ASP A 221 11.30 -20.60 -1.37
N GLU A 222 10.63 -21.69 -0.97
CA GLU A 222 10.33 -22.01 0.42
C GLU A 222 11.59 -22.31 1.23
N THR A 223 12.77 -22.38 0.59
CA THR A 223 14.05 -22.68 1.24
C THR A 223 14.95 -21.45 1.36
N ALA A 224 15.60 -21.30 2.50
CA ALA A 224 16.53 -20.21 2.78
C ALA A 224 17.73 -20.15 1.78
N GLU A 225 17.95 -21.18 0.98
CA GLU A 225 19.02 -21.28 -0.01
C GLU A 225 18.75 -20.51 -1.31
N GLY A 226 17.46 -20.35 -1.72
CA GLY A 226 17.07 -19.54 -2.90
C GLY A 226 17.25 -18.03 -2.70
N LEU A 227 17.52 -17.61 -1.50
CA LEU A 227 17.68 -16.20 -1.08
C LEU A 227 19.11 -15.64 -1.34
N THR A 228 19.93 -16.22 -2.22
CA THR A 228 21.39 -15.98 -2.26
C THR A 228 21.89 -14.90 -3.21
N GLN A 229 21.09 -14.15 -3.93
CA GLN A 229 21.60 -13.04 -4.78
C GLN A 229 21.48 -11.66 -4.10
N ALA A 230 22.62 -11.01 -3.97
CA ALA A 230 23.00 -10.08 -2.91
C ALA A 230 22.66 -8.57 -3.13
N GLY A 231 21.59 -8.17 -3.69
CA GLY A 231 21.32 -6.73 -3.86
C GLY A 231 19.87 -6.36 -3.54
N ASP A 232 18.93 -6.96 -4.24
CA ASP A 232 17.49 -6.69 -4.08
C ASP A 232 16.89 -7.38 -2.84
N LEU A 233 17.66 -8.27 -2.25
CA LEU A 233 17.24 -9.16 -1.17
C LEU A 233 17.08 -8.44 0.16
N VAL A 234 17.96 -7.49 0.46
CA VAL A 234 17.92 -6.74 1.73
C VAL A 234 16.65 -5.91 1.80
N GLY A 235 16.28 -5.23 0.72
CA GLY A 235 15.05 -4.42 0.66
C GLY A 235 13.78 -5.21 0.93
N THR A 236 13.69 -6.42 0.39
CA THR A 236 12.53 -7.30 0.57
C THR A 236 12.42 -7.90 1.99
N LEU A 237 13.56 -8.18 2.65
CA LEU A 237 13.57 -8.74 4.00
C LEU A 237 12.88 -7.82 5.02
N HIS A 238 12.90 -6.51 4.81
CA HIS A 238 12.23 -5.55 5.70
C HIS A 238 10.74 -5.81 5.91
N TYR A 239 10.07 -6.46 4.94
CA TYR A 239 8.62 -6.73 4.96
C TYR A 239 8.27 -8.19 5.20
N LEU A 240 9.29 -9.06 5.37
CA LEU A 240 9.10 -10.49 5.53
C LEU A 240 8.60 -10.83 6.94
N ALA A 241 7.58 -11.69 7.01
CA ALA A 241 7.06 -12.16 8.29
C ALA A 241 8.00 -13.18 8.96
N PRO A 242 8.09 -13.21 10.31
CA PRO A 242 9.01 -14.10 11.02
C PRO A 242 8.85 -15.57 10.69
N GLU A 243 7.63 -16.05 10.51
CA GLU A 243 7.33 -17.44 10.16
C GLU A 243 7.83 -17.84 8.77
N CYS A 244 7.98 -16.87 7.85
CA CYS A 244 8.47 -17.14 6.49
C CYS A 244 9.92 -17.63 6.47
N PHE A 245 10.73 -17.29 7.48
CA PHE A 245 12.08 -17.86 7.64
C PHE A 245 12.08 -19.37 7.92
N ARG A 246 10.94 -19.92 8.33
CA ARG A 246 10.74 -21.35 8.56
C ARG A 246 9.98 -22.03 7.40
N GLY A 247 9.84 -21.34 6.27
CA GLY A 247 9.06 -21.84 5.13
C GLY A 247 7.55 -21.81 5.32
N VAL A 248 7.02 -21.18 6.38
CA VAL A 248 5.58 -21.12 6.63
C VAL A 248 5.02 -19.83 6.04
N HIS A 249 4.18 -19.96 5.03
CA HIS A 249 3.48 -18.86 4.39
C HIS A 249 1.97 -19.08 4.47
N ASP A 250 1.26 -18.15 5.07
CA ASP A 250 -0.20 -18.14 5.09
C ASP A 250 -0.74 -16.70 4.85
N VAL A 251 -2.06 -16.56 4.88
CA VAL A 251 -2.73 -15.26 4.69
C VAL A 251 -2.27 -14.18 5.69
N ARG A 252 -1.77 -14.58 6.86
CA ARG A 252 -1.29 -13.69 7.92
C ARG A 252 0.11 -13.14 7.61
N SER A 253 0.87 -13.83 6.77
CA SER A 253 2.16 -13.33 6.29
C SER A 253 1.96 -12.13 5.36
N ASP A 254 0.93 -12.15 4.48
CA ASP A 254 0.57 -11.02 3.63
C ASP A 254 0.01 -9.86 4.47
N VAL A 255 -0.81 -10.14 5.49
CA VAL A 255 -1.29 -9.14 6.46
C VAL A 255 -0.11 -8.44 7.15
N TYR A 256 0.93 -9.19 7.51
CA TYR A 256 2.13 -8.64 8.14
C TYR A 256 2.91 -7.72 7.19
N GLY A 257 3.14 -8.15 5.95
CA GLY A 257 3.80 -7.34 4.92
C GLY A 257 3.03 -6.02 4.64
N LEU A 258 1.69 -6.10 4.53
CA LEU A 258 0.85 -4.91 4.41
C LEU A 258 0.97 -4.03 5.66
N GLY A 259 0.96 -4.62 6.84
CA GLY A 259 1.16 -3.91 8.11
C GLY A 259 2.48 -3.13 8.13
N LEU A 260 3.60 -3.76 7.70
CA LEU A 260 4.90 -3.09 7.63
C LEU A 260 4.95 -1.99 6.56
N THR A 261 4.28 -2.20 5.42
CA THR A 261 4.11 -1.16 4.40
C THR A 261 3.39 0.07 4.96
N LEU A 262 2.29 -0.14 5.68
CA LEU A 262 1.57 0.96 6.34
C LEU A 262 2.36 1.59 7.49
N TYR A 263 3.13 0.79 8.24
CA TYR A 263 4.03 1.29 9.27
C TYR A 263 5.00 2.31 8.68
N GLU A 264 5.65 1.96 7.57
CA GLU A 264 6.62 2.82 6.92
C GLU A 264 5.97 4.08 6.34
N LEU A 265 4.77 3.97 5.75
CA LEU A 265 4.00 5.14 5.34
C LEU A 265 3.66 6.08 6.51
N LEU A 266 3.34 5.55 7.70
CA LEU A 266 2.97 6.35 8.87
C LEU A 266 4.16 6.99 9.57
N THR A 267 5.34 6.38 9.50
CA THR A 267 6.55 6.81 10.24
C THR A 267 7.62 7.41 9.34
N ALA A 268 7.49 7.27 8.02
CA ALA A 268 8.50 7.54 7.00
C ALA A 268 9.83 6.77 7.22
N ARG A 269 9.82 5.76 8.05
CA ARG A 269 10.99 4.94 8.40
C ARG A 269 10.62 3.47 8.34
N PRO A 270 11.52 2.59 7.87
CA PRO A 270 11.29 1.16 7.96
C PRO A 270 11.19 0.75 9.45
N ALA A 271 10.42 -0.28 9.71
CA ALA A 271 10.24 -0.78 11.09
C ALA A 271 11.54 -1.36 11.68
N ARG A 272 12.51 -1.68 10.84
CA ARG A 272 13.81 -2.22 11.17
C ARG A 272 14.86 -1.64 10.23
N ASP A 273 16.06 -1.39 10.75
CA ASP A 273 17.16 -0.74 10.05
C ASP A 273 18.45 -1.57 9.99
N GLY A 274 18.32 -2.88 10.09
CA GLY A 274 19.45 -3.81 10.07
C GLY A 274 20.33 -3.60 8.82
N SER A 275 21.59 -3.20 9.03
CA SER A 275 22.55 -2.91 7.96
C SER A 275 23.05 -4.17 7.24
N THR A 276 22.86 -5.35 7.83
CA THR A 276 23.25 -6.64 7.25
C THR A 276 22.07 -7.61 7.26
N ARG A 277 22.08 -8.55 6.30
CA ARG A 277 21.07 -9.61 6.23
C ARG A 277 20.92 -10.38 7.55
N ALA A 278 22.03 -10.73 8.18
CA ALA A 278 22.02 -11.50 9.42
C ALA A 278 21.45 -10.69 10.58
N ALA A 279 21.81 -9.39 10.69
CA ALA A 279 21.25 -8.50 11.70
C ALA A 279 19.75 -8.32 11.51
N LEU A 280 19.30 -8.10 10.27
CA LEU A 280 17.89 -7.94 9.95
C LEU A 280 17.08 -9.21 10.20
N ALA A 281 17.61 -10.39 9.82
CA ALA A 281 16.96 -11.68 10.08
C ALA A 281 16.81 -11.94 11.59
N ARG A 282 17.83 -11.59 12.39
CA ARG A 282 17.76 -11.67 13.85
C ARG A 282 16.71 -10.73 14.42
N GLN A 283 16.71 -9.46 14.00
CA GLN A 283 15.70 -8.48 14.44
C GLN A 283 14.28 -8.95 14.11
N ILE A 284 14.07 -9.52 12.92
CA ILE A 284 12.75 -10.04 12.51
C ILE A 284 12.32 -11.21 13.41
N ALA A 285 13.25 -12.10 13.76
CA ALA A 285 12.95 -13.29 14.57
C ALA A 285 12.70 -12.96 16.05
N GLU A 286 13.44 -12.01 16.61
CA GLU A 286 13.51 -11.74 18.05
C GLU A 286 12.75 -10.49 18.50
N GLU A 287 12.61 -9.47 17.62
CA GLU A 287 12.11 -8.15 17.99
C GLU A 287 10.76 -7.85 17.35
N SER A 288 9.87 -7.25 18.13
CA SER A 288 8.66 -6.64 17.58
C SER A 288 8.98 -5.26 16.99
N PRO A 289 8.29 -4.83 15.92
CA PRO A 289 8.40 -3.47 15.42
C PRO A 289 8.19 -2.44 16.54
N PRO A 290 8.93 -1.31 16.52
CA PRO A 290 8.72 -0.23 17.47
C PRO A 290 7.28 0.28 17.42
N ARG A 291 6.75 0.77 18.53
CA ARG A 291 5.41 1.35 18.54
C ARG A 291 5.35 2.58 17.64
N ILE A 292 4.33 2.65 16.77
CA ILE A 292 4.18 3.74 15.80
C ILE A 292 4.17 5.11 16.50
N ARG A 293 3.43 5.23 17.59
CA ARG A 293 3.28 6.50 18.29
C ARG A 293 4.51 6.94 19.11
N SER A 294 5.48 6.05 19.31
CA SER A 294 6.79 6.44 19.84
C SER A 294 7.67 7.08 18.77
N GLN A 295 7.42 6.78 17.49
CA GLN A 295 8.14 7.36 16.35
C GLN A 295 7.42 8.62 15.83
N THR A 296 6.08 8.58 15.74
CA THR A 296 5.24 9.66 15.21
C THR A 296 4.01 9.82 16.10
N ALA A 297 4.07 10.76 17.03
CA ALA A 297 3.06 10.96 18.08
C ALA A 297 1.66 11.34 17.51
N ASP A 298 1.62 12.01 16.36
CA ASP A 298 0.43 12.55 15.72
C ASP A 298 -0.43 11.48 15.03
N VAL A 299 0.10 10.27 14.82
CA VAL A 299 -0.67 9.19 14.21
C VAL A 299 -1.91 8.87 15.06
N PRO A 300 -3.11 8.81 14.46
CA PRO A 300 -4.34 8.47 15.17
C PRO A 300 -4.21 7.12 15.90
N ARG A 301 -4.62 7.09 17.17
CA ARG A 301 -4.46 5.90 18.04
C ARG A 301 -5.05 4.64 17.42
N ASP A 302 -6.25 4.75 16.81
CA ASP A 302 -6.92 3.59 16.24
C ASP A 302 -6.16 3.06 15.01
N LEU A 303 -5.64 3.95 14.15
CA LEU A 303 -4.81 3.56 13.00
C LEU A 303 -3.49 2.91 13.44
N ALA A 304 -2.82 3.47 14.44
CA ALA A 304 -1.63 2.86 15.04
C ALA A 304 -1.94 1.45 15.59
N THR A 305 -3.06 1.28 16.31
CA THR A 305 -3.48 -0.03 16.84
C THR A 305 -3.74 -1.06 15.73
N ILE A 306 -4.35 -0.64 14.61
CA ILE A 306 -4.59 -1.53 13.46
C ILE A 306 -3.26 -2.04 12.92
N VAL A 307 -2.31 -1.15 12.67
CA VAL A 307 -1.01 -1.51 12.08
C VAL A 307 -0.16 -2.31 13.07
N GLU A 308 -0.13 -1.94 14.35
CA GLU A 308 0.57 -2.69 15.41
C GLU A 308 0.01 -4.12 15.56
N LYS A 309 -1.31 -4.31 15.44
CA LYS A 309 -1.92 -5.65 15.41
C LYS A 309 -1.51 -6.44 14.17
N ALA A 310 -1.52 -5.82 12.99
CA ALA A 310 -1.10 -6.47 11.75
C ALA A 310 0.36 -6.91 11.80
N THR A 311 1.24 -6.11 12.44
CA THR A 311 2.68 -6.37 12.55
C THR A 311 3.10 -7.12 13.82
N ALA A 312 2.16 -7.76 14.55
CA ALA A 312 2.49 -8.58 15.70
C ALA A 312 3.40 -9.76 15.28
N THR A 313 4.49 -10.00 16.05
CA THR A 313 5.47 -11.05 15.76
C THR A 313 4.81 -12.44 15.75
N ASN A 314 3.91 -12.70 16.72
CA ASN A 314 3.14 -13.94 16.76
C ASN A 314 1.95 -13.88 15.77
N PRO A 315 1.87 -14.76 14.74
CA PRO A 315 0.78 -14.78 13.77
C PRO A 315 -0.62 -14.92 14.39
N MET A 316 -0.73 -15.59 15.55
CA MET A 316 -2.03 -15.77 16.23
C MET A 316 -2.56 -14.48 16.88
N ARG A 317 -1.71 -13.47 17.06
CA ARG A 317 -2.11 -12.15 17.57
C ARG A 317 -2.43 -11.14 16.47
N ARG A 318 -2.17 -11.49 15.20
CA ARG A 318 -2.51 -10.68 14.03
C ARG A 318 -4.00 -10.77 13.69
N TYR A 319 -4.39 -10.07 12.65
CA TYR A 319 -5.66 -10.36 11.99
C TYR A 319 -5.61 -11.75 11.35
N ALA A 320 -6.67 -12.53 11.52
CA ALA A 320 -6.75 -13.86 10.94
C ALA A 320 -6.86 -13.85 9.41
N THR A 321 -7.41 -12.78 8.84
CA THR A 321 -7.59 -12.57 7.41
C THR A 321 -7.35 -11.11 7.02
N ALA A 322 -7.01 -10.84 5.77
CA ALA A 322 -6.92 -9.48 5.23
C ALA A 322 -8.29 -8.75 5.29
N ASP A 323 -9.41 -9.47 5.11
CA ASP A 323 -10.77 -8.92 5.26
C ASP A 323 -11.02 -8.36 6.68
N SER A 324 -10.53 -9.04 7.71
CA SER A 324 -10.65 -8.55 9.09
C SER A 324 -9.87 -7.25 9.31
N MET A 325 -8.71 -7.09 8.67
CA MET A 325 -7.94 -5.84 8.67
C MET A 325 -8.66 -4.75 7.87
N ALA A 326 -9.22 -5.07 6.70
CA ALA A 326 -10.00 -4.15 5.88
C ALA A 326 -11.22 -3.60 6.64
N LYS A 327 -11.92 -4.46 7.40
CA LYS A 327 -13.06 -4.04 8.24
C LYS A 327 -12.67 -3.00 9.29
N ASP A 328 -11.53 -3.17 9.95
CA ASP A 328 -11.04 -2.21 10.94
C ASP A 328 -10.56 -0.90 10.28
N LEU A 329 -9.88 -0.96 9.13
CA LEU A 329 -9.50 0.24 8.36
C LEU A 329 -10.73 1.02 7.90
N ARG A 330 -11.77 0.34 7.43
CA ARG A 330 -13.05 0.94 7.05
C ARG A 330 -13.74 1.57 8.26
N ALA A 331 -13.78 0.87 9.40
CA ALA A 331 -14.34 1.40 10.64
C ALA A 331 -13.60 2.68 11.10
N PHE A 332 -12.27 2.71 11.00
CA PHE A 332 -11.47 3.89 11.29
C PHE A 332 -11.82 5.07 10.37
N LEU A 333 -11.91 4.85 9.06
CA LEU A 333 -12.26 5.89 8.08
C LEU A 333 -13.65 6.46 8.30
N GLU A 334 -14.62 5.62 8.73
CA GLU A 334 -15.98 5.99 9.05
C GLU A 334 -16.16 6.53 10.49
N GLY A 335 -15.10 6.59 11.28
CA GLY A 335 -15.14 7.02 12.67
C GLY A 335 -15.87 6.06 13.61
N ARG A 336 -16.00 4.78 13.21
CA ARG A 336 -16.57 3.69 14.01
C ARG A 336 -15.51 3.05 14.90
N PRO A 337 -15.92 2.41 16.02
CA PRO A 337 -15.01 1.61 16.83
C PRO A 337 -14.38 0.48 16.02
N ILE A 338 -13.08 0.25 16.24
CA ILE A 338 -12.31 -0.83 15.62
C ILE A 338 -12.30 -2.09 16.49
N SER A 339 -12.24 -3.27 15.89
CA SER A 339 -12.21 -4.54 16.62
C SER A 339 -10.84 -4.81 17.28
N ALA A 340 -9.78 -4.22 16.77
CA ALA A 340 -8.43 -4.35 17.32
C ALA A 340 -8.28 -3.73 18.71
N ARG A 341 -9.21 -2.88 19.13
CA ARG A 341 -9.17 -2.19 20.41
C ARG A 341 -10.27 -2.72 21.36
N THR A 342 -9.89 -3.00 22.60
CA THR A 342 -10.85 -3.43 23.62
C THR A 342 -11.92 -2.36 23.82
N PRO A 343 -13.22 -2.68 23.70
CA PRO A 343 -14.29 -1.71 23.86
C PRO A 343 -14.34 -1.24 25.32
N SER A 344 -14.05 0.05 25.56
CA SER A 344 -14.34 0.73 26.83
C SER A 344 -15.54 1.67 26.61
N LEU A 345 -16.36 1.89 27.66
CA LEU A 345 -17.50 2.79 27.56
C LEU A 345 -17.11 4.19 27.08
N GLY A 346 -15.99 4.74 27.58
CA GLY A 346 -15.47 6.02 27.13
C GLY A 346 -15.07 6.04 25.64
N TYR A 347 -14.48 4.95 25.13
CA TYR A 347 -14.12 4.82 23.73
C TYR A 347 -15.38 4.76 22.83
N LEU A 348 -16.37 3.98 23.23
CA LEU A 348 -17.65 3.86 22.49
C LEU A 348 -18.40 5.19 22.46
N LEU A 349 -18.47 5.90 23.60
CA LEU A 349 -19.08 7.23 23.68
C LEU A 349 -18.33 8.24 22.80
N ALA A 350 -16.99 8.27 22.87
CA ALA A 350 -16.18 9.18 22.06
C ALA A 350 -16.34 8.90 20.55
N ALA A 351 -16.48 7.64 20.13
CA ALA A 351 -16.75 7.27 18.76
C ALA A 351 -18.15 7.72 18.32
N SER A 352 -19.16 7.54 19.18
CA SER A 352 -20.54 7.97 18.91
C SER A 352 -20.63 9.50 18.77
N VAL A 353 -20.00 10.27 19.64
CA VAL A 353 -19.93 11.73 19.58
C VAL A 353 -19.24 12.21 18.30
N ARG A 354 -18.15 11.56 17.90
CA ARG A 354 -17.45 11.89 16.65
C ARG A 354 -18.32 11.67 15.41
N ARG A 355 -19.15 10.64 15.43
CA ARG A 355 -20.06 10.29 14.33
C ARG A 355 -21.26 11.22 14.25
N HIS A 356 -21.83 11.59 15.39
CA HIS A 356 -23.08 12.35 15.49
C HIS A 356 -22.86 13.71 16.14
N LYS A 357 -21.92 14.51 15.59
CA LYS A 357 -21.54 15.82 16.17
C LYS A 357 -22.72 16.74 16.36
N ALA A 358 -23.64 16.78 15.40
CA ALA A 358 -24.84 17.64 15.50
C ALA A 358 -25.77 17.19 16.65
N LEU A 359 -26.04 15.87 16.76
CA LEU A 359 -26.84 15.34 17.86
C LEU A 359 -26.17 15.53 19.22
N ALA A 360 -24.84 15.32 19.28
CA ALA A 360 -24.09 15.55 20.52
C ALA A 360 -24.15 17.05 20.93
N ALA A 361 -23.98 17.96 19.98
CA ALA A 361 -24.07 19.38 20.23
C ALA A 361 -25.47 19.77 20.73
N THR A 362 -26.56 19.30 20.10
CA THR A 362 -27.94 19.59 20.53
C THR A 362 -28.23 19.04 21.92
N LEU A 363 -27.78 17.83 22.25
CA LEU A 363 -27.95 17.24 23.59
C LEU A 363 -27.20 18.01 24.65
N ILE A 364 -25.95 18.43 24.37
CA ILE A 364 -25.15 19.26 25.29
C ILE A 364 -25.84 20.62 25.51
N THR A 365 -26.33 21.27 24.45
CA THR A 365 -27.03 22.54 24.55
C THR A 365 -28.30 22.39 25.35
N ALA A 366 -29.09 21.35 25.11
CA ALA A 366 -30.34 21.09 25.89
C ALA A 366 -30.02 20.84 27.37
N LEU A 367 -28.95 20.04 27.67
CA LEU A 367 -28.53 19.80 29.06
C LEU A 367 -28.12 21.10 29.76
N LEU A 368 -27.34 21.95 29.10
CA LEU A 368 -26.93 23.24 29.64
C LEU A 368 -28.11 24.15 29.89
N ALA A 369 -29.10 24.17 28.98
CA ALA A 369 -30.33 24.94 29.17
C ALA A 369 -31.13 24.46 30.38
N VAL A 370 -31.28 23.15 30.58
CA VAL A 370 -31.94 22.58 31.75
C VAL A 370 -31.22 22.95 33.04
N ILE A 371 -29.88 22.82 33.06
CA ILE A 371 -29.08 23.22 34.22
C ILE A 371 -29.27 24.70 34.54
N LEU A 372 -29.19 25.57 33.54
CA LEU A 372 -29.39 27.00 33.69
C LEU A 372 -30.78 27.32 34.28
N LEU A 373 -31.86 26.74 33.71
CA LEU A 373 -33.20 26.91 34.19
C LEU A 373 -33.37 26.44 35.64
N THR A 374 -32.75 25.31 36.00
CA THR A 374 -32.77 24.79 37.38
C THR A 374 -32.07 25.74 38.34
N VAL A 375 -30.90 26.29 37.96
CA VAL A 375 -30.18 27.26 38.78
C VAL A 375 -30.98 28.54 38.98
N LEU A 376 -31.60 29.08 37.92
CA LEU A 376 -32.43 30.25 37.99
C LEU A 376 -33.65 30.03 38.88
N TYR A 377 -34.31 28.87 38.74
CA TYR A 377 -35.46 28.51 39.59
C TYR A 377 -35.06 28.41 41.07
N VAL A 378 -33.93 27.77 41.39
CA VAL A 378 -33.44 27.69 42.78
C VAL A 378 -33.03 29.05 43.34
N HIS A 379 -32.56 29.97 42.47
CA HIS A 379 -32.22 31.34 42.92
C HIS A 379 -33.48 32.20 43.20
N ASP A 380 -34.53 32.02 42.40
CA ASP A 380 -35.81 32.78 42.54
C ASP A 380 -36.65 32.31 43.74
N VAL A 381 -36.49 31.06 44.17
CA VAL A 381 -37.21 30.46 45.31
C VAL A 381 -36.54 30.75 46.67
N LYS A 382 -35.32 31.33 46.69
CA LYS A 382 -34.62 31.80 47.91
C LYS A 382 -34.84 33.27 48.12
#